data_8a2555f8269b4e2d0b3cebc5ae7bef35
#
_entry.id   8a2555f8269b4e2d0b3cebc5ae7bef35
#
_cell.length_a   1.000
_cell.length_b   1.000
_cell.length_c   1.000
_cell.angle_alpha   90.00
_cell.angle_beta   90.00
_cell.angle_gamma   90.00
#
_symmetry.space_group_name_H-M   'P 1'
#
loop_
_entity.id
_entity.type
_entity.pdbx_description
1 polymer ?
#
loop_
_entity_poly.entity_id
_entity_poly.type
_entity_poly.pdbx_seq_one_letter_code
_entity_poly.pdbx_strand_id
1 'polypeptide(L)'
;ALNAGLASLKDLARLGLRLRKLNDEDAGRLMLFLTASVMDLVDARFESPEVKNLIGSSNVLGAHNGPMSPCSASGLMFHSMSGGDELSQGYMGHVRGGMGTISEALAAAAKSFGAVIRTSAEVARILVEHGRAAGVVLASGEEIRARAVASNADPKRTFLKLLEAHQLEGRFIEDIARIKMAGPCAKINYALSEAPVLTQWPKDRALSPAEK
;
A
#
# COMPACT_ATOMS: atom_id res chain seq x y z
N ALA A 1 5.07 -1.21 27.26
CA ALA A 1 5.41 -2.45 26.53
C ALA A 1 4.55 -3.65 26.99
N LEU A 2 4.32 -3.86 28.31
CA LEU A 2 3.51 -4.97 28.85
C LEU A 2 2.02 -4.90 28.43
N ASN A 3 1.45 -3.70 28.31
CA ASN A 3 0.05 -3.53 27.91
C ASN A 3 -0.19 -3.85 26.41
N ALA A 4 0.79 -3.63 25.53
CA ALA A 4 0.70 -4.00 24.12
C ALA A 4 0.72 -5.52 23.95
N GLY A 5 1.51 -6.25 24.75
CA GLY A 5 1.56 -7.71 24.71
C GLY A 5 0.26 -8.39 25.15
N LEU A 6 -0.42 -7.86 26.17
CA LEU A 6 -1.70 -8.40 26.65
C LEU A 6 -2.87 -8.13 25.68
N ALA A 7 -2.90 -6.96 25.03
CA ALA A 7 -3.88 -6.67 23.96
C ALA A 7 -3.71 -7.62 22.78
N SER A 8 -2.49 -7.83 22.34
CA SER A 8 -2.13 -8.77 21.25
C SER A 8 -2.50 -10.22 21.58
N LEU A 9 -2.33 -10.67 22.82
CA LEU A 9 -2.75 -12.01 23.28
C LEU A 9 -4.27 -12.18 23.27
N LYS A 10 -5.03 -11.17 23.67
CA LYS A 10 -6.50 -11.20 23.60
C LYS A 10 -7.00 -11.27 22.17
N ASP A 11 -6.37 -10.53 21.26
CA ASP A 11 -6.76 -10.52 19.85
C ASP A 11 -6.39 -11.85 19.16
N LEU A 12 -5.25 -12.44 19.48
CA LEU A 12 -4.87 -13.79 19.06
C LEU A 12 -5.84 -14.85 19.60
N ALA A 13 -6.24 -14.76 20.86
CA ALA A 13 -7.21 -15.66 21.45
C ALA A 13 -8.59 -15.53 20.79
N ARG A 14 -9.04 -14.31 20.49
CA ARG A 14 -10.29 -14.06 19.75
C ARG A 14 -10.21 -14.63 18.32
N LEU A 15 -9.09 -14.45 17.63
CA LEU A 15 -8.88 -15.03 16.32
C LEU A 15 -8.92 -16.55 16.38
N GLY A 16 -8.20 -17.16 17.32
CA GLY A 16 -8.22 -18.61 17.56
C GLY A 16 -9.62 -19.17 17.81
N LEU A 17 -10.42 -18.46 18.64
CA LEU A 17 -11.81 -18.83 18.90
C LEU A 17 -12.72 -18.70 17.68
N ARG A 18 -12.46 -17.72 16.79
CA ARG A 18 -13.19 -17.58 15.52
C ARG A 18 -12.81 -18.70 14.54
N LEU A 19 -11.52 -18.97 14.39
CA LEU A 19 -11.02 -20.05 13.52
C LEU A 19 -11.55 -21.41 13.96
N ARG A 20 -11.65 -21.66 15.26
CA ARG A 20 -12.20 -22.91 15.82
C ARG A 20 -13.69 -23.13 15.52
N LYS A 21 -14.43 -22.08 15.14
CA LYS A 21 -15.84 -22.15 14.74
C LYS A 21 -16.04 -22.46 13.27
N LEU A 22 -14.97 -22.45 12.47
CA LEU A 22 -15.04 -22.84 11.07
C LEU A 22 -15.31 -24.34 10.99
N ASN A 23 -16.18 -24.72 10.06
CA ASN A 23 -16.30 -26.12 9.65
C ASN A 23 -15.07 -26.52 8.82
N ASP A 24 -14.88 -27.80 8.56
CA ASP A 24 -13.71 -28.32 7.85
C ASP A 24 -13.59 -27.76 6.42
N GLU A 25 -14.72 -27.50 5.74
CA GLU A 25 -14.75 -26.94 4.41
C GLU A 25 -14.25 -25.47 4.40
N ASP A 26 -14.75 -24.63 5.30
CA ASP A 26 -14.34 -23.24 5.39
C ASP A 26 -12.90 -23.10 5.89
N ALA A 27 -12.47 -23.98 6.80
CA ALA A 27 -11.08 -24.04 7.22
C ALA A 27 -10.16 -24.43 6.06
N GLY A 28 -10.56 -25.42 5.26
CA GLY A 28 -9.83 -25.83 4.05
C GLY A 28 -9.76 -24.71 3.01
N ARG A 29 -10.88 -24.00 2.76
CA ARG A 29 -10.91 -22.83 1.86
C ARG A 29 -9.98 -21.72 2.35
N LEU A 30 -10.00 -21.39 3.64
CA LEU A 30 -9.11 -20.39 4.21
C LEU A 30 -7.64 -20.79 4.04
N MET A 31 -7.31 -22.06 4.33
CA MET A 31 -5.94 -22.56 4.13
C MET A 31 -5.52 -22.48 2.67
N LEU A 32 -6.42 -22.79 1.73
CA LEU A 32 -6.16 -22.68 0.30
C LEU A 32 -5.83 -21.23 -0.08
N PHE A 33 -6.61 -20.24 0.38
CA PHE A 33 -6.32 -18.83 0.14
C PHE A 33 -4.99 -18.34 0.75
N LEU A 34 -4.58 -18.93 1.86
CA LEU A 34 -3.33 -18.54 2.52
C LEU A 34 -2.08 -19.19 1.89
N THR A 35 -2.23 -20.33 1.22
CA THR A 35 -1.08 -21.14 0.77
C THR A 35 -0.96 -21.29 -0.74
N ALA A 36 -2.08 -21.30 -1.48
CA ALA A 36 -2.08 -21.47 -2.92
C ALA A 36 -1.57 -20.25 -3.68
N SER A 37 -1.21 -20.44 -4.93
CA SER A 37 -1.05 -19.34 -5.87
C SER A 37 -2.40 -18.81 -6.33
N VAL A 38 -2.47 -17.55 -6.77
CA VAL A 38 -3.70 -17.03 -7.36
C VAL A 38 -4.06 -17.78 -8.65
N MET A 39 -3.06 -18.24 -9.41
CA MET A 39 -3.29 -19.02 -10.64
C MET A 39 -3.93 -20.37 -10.34
N ASP A 40 -3.53 -21.08 -9.29
CA ASP A 40 -4.19 -22.34 -8.89
C ASP A 40 -5.68 -22.14 -8.63
N LEU A 41 -6.05 -21.02 -7.98
CA LEU A 41 -7.45 -20.71 -7.70
C LEU A 41 -8.25 -20.34 -8.95
N VAL A 42 -7.69 -19.55 -9.84
CA VAL A 42 -8.40 -19.12 -11.06
C VAL A 42 -8.43 -20.23 -12.11
N ASP A 43 -7.41 -21.08 -12.21
CA ASP A 43 -7.38 -22.23 -13.10
C ASP A 43 -8.44 -23.28 -12.73
N ALA A 44 -8.68 -23.43 -11.44
CA ALA A 44 -9.73 -24.36 -10.96
C ALA A 44 -11.17 -23.85 -11.19
N ARG A 45 -11.39 -22.59 -11.57
CA ARG A 45 -12.71 -21.94 -11.62
C ARG A 45 -13.08 -21.32 -12.95
N PHE A 46 -12.12 -20.95 -13.74
CA PHE A 46 -12.32 -20.21 -14.99
C PHE A 46 -11.66 -20.95 -16.15
N GLU A 47 -12.28 -20.91 -17.32
CA GLU A 47 -11.73 -21.48 -18.55
C GLU A 47 -11.03 -20.39 -19.40
N SER A 48 -11.62 -19.16 -19.45
CA SER A 48 -11.11 -18.04 -20.25
C SER A 48 -9.74 -17.54 -19.78
N PRO A 49 -8.72 -17.57 -20.66
CA PRO A 49 -7.39 -17.02 -20.36
C PRO A 49 -7.44 -15.54 -19.98
N GLU A 50 -8.34 -14.75 -20.59
CA GLU A 50 -8.48 -13.33 -20.37
C GLU A 50 -8.94 -13.06 -18.92
N VAL A 51 -9.95 -13.82 -18.45
CA VAL A 51 -10.45 -13.72 -17.07
C VAL A 51 -9.37 -14.12 -16.08
N LYS A 52 -8.66 -15.23 -16.36
CA LYS A 52 -7.54 -15.68 -15.53
C LYS A 52 -6.45 -14.63 -15.42
N ASN A 53 -6.05 -14.03 -16.55
CA ASN A 53 -5.04 -12.99 -16.59
C ASN A 53 -5.48 -11.74 -15.86
N LEU A 54 -6.73 -11.31 -16.02
CA LEU A 54 -7.27 -10.13 -15.34
C LEU A 54 -7.24 -10.30 -13.82
N ILE A 55 -7.75 -11.43 -13.31
CA ILE A 55 -7.77 -11.73 -11.89
C ILE A 55 -6.34 -11.93 -11.37
N GLY A 56 -5.53 -12.73 -12.06
CA GLY A 56 -4.17 -13.06 -11.65
C GLY A 56 -3.26 -11.84 -11.57
N SER A 57 -3.32 -10.93 -12.55
CA SER A 57 -2.48 -9.74 -12.59
C SER A 57 -2.86 -8.69 -11.55
N SER A 58 -4.15 -8.52 -11.27
CA SER A 58 -4.63 -7.52 -10.31
C SER A 58 -4.25 -7.85 -8.86
N ASN A 59 -4.07 -9.14 -8.55
CA ASN A 59 -3.85 -9.61 -7.19
C ASN A 59 -2.40 -9.62 -6.72
N VAL A 60 -1.46 -9.37 -7.61
CA VAL A 60 -0.03 -9.26 -7.26
C VAL A 60 0.45 -7.80 -7.14
N LEU A 61 -0.45 -6.83 -7.29
CA LEU A 61 -0.13 -5.42 -7.12
C LEU A 61 0.34 -5.15 -5.69
N GLY A 62 1.55 -4.59 -5.56
CA GLY A 62 2.14 -4.29 -4.25
C GLY A 62 2.80 -5.48 -3.53
N ALA A 63 2.70 -6.68 -4.07
CA ALA A 63 3.37 -7.86 -3.54
C ALA A 63 4.69 -8.12 -4.29
N HIS A 64 5.68 -8.69 -3.59
CA HIS A 64 6.98 -9.04 -4.17
C HIS A 64 7.01 -10.48 -4.70
N ASN A 65 5.90 -10.91 -5.29
CA ASN A 65 5.67 -12.24 -5.84
C ASN A 65 4.80 -12.16 -7.10
N GLY A 66 4.96 -13.13 -7.99
CA GLY A 66 4.13 -13.27 -9.19
C GLY A 66 2.82 -14.02 -8.92
N PRO A 67 1.92 -14.08 -9.91
CA PRO A 67 0.61 -14.74 -9.76
C PRO A 67 0.72 -16.26 -9.58
N MET A 68 1.83 -16.87 -9.96
CA MET A 68 2.12 -18.30 -9.76
C MET A 68 2.91 -18.59 -8.48
N SER A 69 3.27 -17.56 -7.71
CA SER A 69 4.00 -17.77 -6.46
C SER A 69 3.11 -18.33 -5.36
N PRO A 70 3.60 -19.24 -4.50
CA PRO A 70 2.87 -19.69 -3.32
C PRO A 70 2.41 -18.50 -2.47
N CYS A 71 1.27 -18.65 -1.82
CA CYS A 71 0.65 -17.62 -0.97
C CYS A 71 0.16 -16.36 -1.71
N SER A 72 0.29 -16.26 -3.04
CA SER A 72 -0.19 -15.10 -3.79
C SER A 72 -1.71 -14.97 -3.79
N ALA A 73 -2.45 -16.05 -3.57
CA ALA A 73 -3.91 -16.04 -3.45
C ALA A 73 -4.42 -15.21 -2.27
N SER A 74 -3.60 -15.00 -1.22
CA SER A 74 -3.94 -14.09 -0.12
C SER A 74 -4.18 -12.64 -0.57
N GLY A 75 -3.58 -12.23 -1.69
CA GLY A 75 -3.83 -10.95 -2.33
C GLY A 75 -5.29 -10.78 -2.79
N LEU A 76 -5.92 -11.84 -3.31
CA LEU A 76 -7.35 -11.86 -3.65
C LEU A 76 -8.21 -11.50 -2.44
N MET A 77 -7.97 -12.16 -1.32
CA MET A 77 -8.70 -11.92 -0.08
C MET A 77 -8.49 -10.47 0.39
N PHE A 78 -7.24 -10.00 0.40
CA PHE A 78 -6.92 -8.64 0.82
C PHE A 78 -7.61 -7.59 -0.05
N HIS A 79 -7.54 -7.71 -1.37
CA HIS A 79 -8.16 -6.76 -2.30
C HIS A 79 -9.70 -6.84 -2.25
N SER A 80 -10.28 -8.02 -2.05
CA SER A 80 -11.73 -8.17 -1.91
C SER A 80 -12.28 -7.59 -0.60
N MET A 81 -11.45 -7.49 0.44
CA MET A 81 -11.83 -6.89 1.73
C MET A 81 -11.66 -5.36 1.75
N SER A 82 -10.99 -4.78 0.75
CA SER A 82 -10.84 -3.32 0.65
C SER A 82 -12.15 -2.70 0.16
N GLY A 83 -12.57 -1.64 0.82
CA GLY A 83 -13.82 -0.93 0.54
C GLY A 83 -14.47 -0.44 1.84
N GLY A 84 -15.26 0.65 1.75
CA GLY A 84 -15.82 1.32 2.93
C GLY A 84 -17.14 0.74 3.43
N ASP A 85 -17.89 0.05 2.57
CA ASP A 85 -19.20 -0.55 2.87
C ASP A 85 -19.41 -1.84 2.06
N GLU A 86 -20.52 -2.54 2.34
CA GLU A 86 -20.84 -3.82 1.68
C GLU A 86 -21.00 -3.70 0.15
N LEU A 87 -21.34 -2.51 -0.37
CA LEU A 87 -21.54 -2.29 -1.80
C LEU A 87 -20.24 -1.91 -2.52
N SER A 88 -19.27 -1.39 -1.79
CA SER A 88 -17.98 -0.94 -2.34
C SER A 88 -16.81 -1.90 -2.09
N GLN A 89 -17.05 -3.06 -1.48
CA GLN A 89 -16.02 -4.07 -1.26
C GLN A 89 -15.37 -4.50 -2.58
N GLY A 90 -14.03 -4.41 -2.64
CA GLY A 90 -13.24 -4.76 -3.81
C GLY A 90 -13.24 -3.72 -4.94
N TYR A 91 -14.00 -2.63 -4.83
CA TYR A 91 -14.01 -1.56 -5.83
C TYR A 91 -13.06 -0.43 -5.44
N MET A 92 -12.25 0.00 -6.40
CA MET A 92 -11.45 1.21 -6.30
C MET A 92 -12.22 2.38 -6.91
N GLY A 93 -12.44 3.43 -6.11
CA GLY A 93 -13.07 4.65 -6.61
C GLY A 93 -12.11 5.47 -7.48
N HIS A 94 -12.66 6.15 -8.46
CA HIS A 94 -11.94 7.14 -9.27
C HIS A 94 -12.33 8.54 -8.82
N VAL A 95 -11.33 9.34 -8.48
CA VAL A 95 -11.55 10.72 -8.05
C VAL A 95 -11.81 11.61 -9.27
N ARG A 96 -12.91 12.34 -9.26
CA ARG A 96 -13.21 13.33 -10.31
C ARG A 96 -12.12 14.41 -10.30
N GLY A 97 -11.48 14.66 -11.44
CA GLY A 97 -10.34 15.56 -11.56
C GLY A 97 -8.99 14.90 -11.31
N GLY A 98 -8.96 13.57 -11.04
CA GLY A 98 -7.74 12.79 -10.82
C GLY A 98 -7.31 12.76 -9.35
N MET A 99 -6.33 11.91 -9.06
CA MET A 99 -5.86 11.67 -7.67
C MET A 99 -5.24 12.92 -7.01
N GLY A 100 -4.69 13.84 -7.80
CA GLY A 100 -4.13 15.11 -7.30
C GLY A 100 -5.16 15.95 -6.54
N THR A 101 -6.43 15.87 -6.91
CA THR A 101 -7.53 16.59 -6.23
C THR A 101 -7.64 16.23 -4.75
N ILE A 102 -7.31 15.00 -4.37
CA ILE A 102 -7.27 14.61 -2.95
C ILE A 102 -6.21 15.40 -2.21
N SER A 103 -5.01 15.49 -2.78
CA SER A 103 -3.90 16.25 -2.17
C SER A 103 -4.23 17.74 -2.08
N GLU A 104 -4.89 18.30 -3.09
CA GLU A 104 -5.34 19.69 -3.10
C GLU A 104 -6.41 19.95 -2.04
N ALA A 105 -7.40 19.05 -1.91
CA ALA A 105 -8.42 19.15 -0.88
C ALA A 105 -7.84 19.08 0.53
N LEU A 106 -6.90 18.15 0.77
CA LEU A 106 -6.19 18.03 2.05
C LEU A 106 -5.36 19.29 2.33
N ALA A 107 -4.68 19.83 1.32
CA ALA A 107 -3.90 21.07 1.46
C ALA A 107 -4.80 22.26 1.79
N ALA A 108 -5.97 22.37 1.13
CA ALA A 108 -6.94 23.42 1.42
C ALA A 108 -7.47 23.32 2.85
N ALA A 109 -7.83 22.10 3.28
CA ALA A 109 -8.26 21.86 4.66
C ALA A 109 -7.17 22.19 5.68
N ALA A 110 -5.94 21.77 5.45
CA ALA A 110 -4.82 22.07 6.34
C ALA A 110 -4.60 23.59 6.47
N LYS A 111 -4.65 24.33 5.36
CA LYS A 111 -4.54 25.80 5.36
C LYS A 111 -5.68 26.46 6.14
N SER A 112 -6.91 25.96 6.06
CA SER A 112 -8.05 26.50 6.81
C SER A 112 -7.88 26.33 8.34
N PHE A 113 -7.04 25.37 8.77
CA PHE A 113 -6.63 25.19 10.17
C PHE A 113 -5.32 25.92 10.52
N GLY A 114 -4.84 26.80 9.65
CA GLY A 114 -3.66 27.62 9.91
C GLY A 114 -2.32 26.98 9.54
N ALA A 115 -2.31 25.85 8.82
CA ALA A 115 -1.07 25.25 8.35
C ALA A 115 -0.44 26.07 7.24
N VAL A 116 0.89 26.21 7.27
CA VAL A 116 1.68 26.79 6.20
C VAL A 116 2.24 25.67 5.33
N ILE A 117 1.91 25.68 4.05
CA ILE A 117 2.41 24.69 3.09
C ILE A 117 3.48 25.37 2.23
N ARG A 118 4.66 24.78 2.22
CA ARG A 118 5.80 25.23 1.41
C ARG A 118 6.18 24.12 0.43
N THR A 119 6.18 24.44 -0.84
CA THR A 119 6.71 23.59 -1.91
C THR A 119 8.15 24.01 -2.26
N SER A 120 8.87 23.16 -2.98
CA SER A 120 10.29 23.41 -3.34
C SER A 120 11.17 23.72 -2.12
N ALA A 121 10.81 23.15 -0.96
CA ALA A 121 11.50 23.34 0.32
C ALA A 121 12.09 22.00 0.77
N GLU A 122 13.13 21.53 0.06
CA GLU A 122 13.79 20.28 0.36
C GLU A 122 14.43 20.31 1.75
N VAL A 123 14.08 19.31 2.58
CA VAL A 123 14.70 19.15 3.90
C VAL A 123 16.02 18.41 3.74
N ALA A 124 17.12 19.04 4.14
CA ALA A 124 18.46 18.48 4.11
C ALA A 124 18.77 17.65 5.36
N ARG A 125 18.31 18.08 6.53
CA ARG A 125 18.49 17.34 7.80
C ARG A 125 17.45 17.70 8.84
N ILE A 126 17.27 16.83 9.81
CA ILE A 126 16.47 17.07 11.02
C ILE A 126 17.40 17.62 12.11
N LEU A 127 17.00 18.71 12.74
CA LEU A 127 17.70 19.27 13.90
C LEU A 127 17.40 18.41 15.13
N VAL A 128 18.45 18.00 15.83
CA VAL A 128 18.32 17.26 17.09
C VAL A 128 19.06 18.02 18.19
N GLU A 129 18.37 18.33 19.27
CA GLU A 129 18.90 18.97 20.47
C GLU A 129 18.51 18.17 21.70
N HIS A 130 19.47 17.87 22.53
CA HIS A 130 19.26 17.06 23.76
C HIS A 130 18.50 15.75 23.51
N GLY A 131 18.80 15.06 22.39
CA GLY A 131 18.17 13.79 22.02
C GLY A 131 16.72 13.91 21.52
N ARG A 132 16.25 15.10 21.14
CA ARG A 132 14.92 15.37 20.64
C ARG A 132 14.96 16.14 19.33
N ALA A 133 14.02 15.81 18.43
CA ALA A 133 13.84 16.62 17.22
C ALA A 133 13.40 18.04 17.61
N ALA A 134 14.12 19.04 17.11
CA ALA A 134 13.92 20.47 17.41
C ALA A 134 13.52 21.28 16.17
N GLY A 135 13.47 20.66 15.00
CA GLY A 135 13.15 21.32 13.73
C GLY A 135 13.80 20.62 12.54
N VAL A 136 13.90 21.36 11.45
CA VAL A 136 14.54 20.91 10.21
C VAL A 136 15.41 22.01 9.63
N VAL A 137 16.41 21.62 8.82
CA VAL A 137 17.21 22.51 7.99
C VAL A 137 16.89 22.22 6.54
N LEU A 138 16.54 23.23 5.79
CA LEU A 138 16.31 23.12 4.35
C LEU A 138 17.64 23.10 3.58
N ALA A 139 17.60 22.61 2.34
CA ALA A 139 18.76 22.62 1.43
C ALA A 139 19.28 24.05 1.16
N SER A 140 18.43 25.07 1.32
CA SER A 140 18.81 26.48 1.28
C SER A 140 19.65 26.96 2.47
N GLY A 141 19.77 26.15 3.53
CA GLY A 141 20.38 26.53 4.80
C GLY A 141 19.42 27.15 5.81
N GLU A 142 18.16 27.40 5.45
CA GLU A 142 17.16 27.93 6.37
C GLU A 142 16.82 26.92 7.46
N GLU A 143 16.79 27.36 8.71
CA GLU A 143 16.35 26.55 9.85
C GLU A 143 14.89 26.85 10.20
N ILE A 144 14.09 25.81 10.30
CA ILE A 144 12.69 25.89 10.76
C ILE A 144 12.58 25.15 12.08
N ARG A 145 12.37 25.89 13.16
CA ARG A 145 12.21 25.32 14.50
C ARG A 145 10.82 24.80 14.73
N ALA A 146 10.72 23.62 15.41
CA ALA A 146 9.44 22.99 15.72
C ALA A 146 9.55 22.15 17.00
N ARG A 147 8.45 21.99 17.70
CA ARG A 147 8.34 21.13 18.91
C ARG A 147 8.34 19.65 18.57
N ALA A 148 7.98 19.30 17.33
CA ALA A 148 7.96 17.94 16.82
C ALA A 148 8.15 17.97 15.30
N VAL A 149 8.73 16.92 14.75
CA VAL A 149 8.90 16.71 13.31
C VAL A 149 8.21 15.40 12.94
N ALA A 150 7.27 15.47 12.00
CA ALA A 150 6.65 14.29 11.39
C ALA A 150 7.22 14.13 9.96
N SER A 151 7.70 12.95 9.64
CA SER A 151 8.25 12.63 8.32
C SER A 151 7.42 11.53 7.67
N ASN A 152 6.98 11.75 6.42
CA ASN A 152 6.41 10.73 5.55
C ASN A 152 7.40 10.26 4.48
N ALA A 153 8.65 10.72 4.52
CA ALA A 153 9.72 10.11 3.75
C ALA A 153 9.93 8.67 4.22
N ASP A 154 10.46 7.81 3.34
CA ASP A 154 10.73 6.44 3.71
C ASP A 154 11.67 6.33 4.93
N PRO A 155 11.61 5.22 5.69
CA PRO A 155 12.41 5.07 6.90
C PRO A 155 13.91 5.21 6.67
N LYS A 156 14.45 4.69 5.56
CA LYS A 156 15.89 4.82 5.27
C LYS A 156 16.27 6.26 4.99
N ARG A 157 15.44 6.99 4.24
CA ARG A 157 15.69 8.42 4.00
C ARG A 157 15.62 9.20 5.31
N THR A 158 14.58 8.98 6.11
CA THR A 158 14.40 9.69 7.38
C THR A 158 15.55 9.40 8.36
N PHE A 159 15.84 8.14 8.63
CA PHE A 159 16.75 7.75 9.72
C PHE A 159 18.21 7.56 9.30
N LEU A 160 18.50 7.29 8.02
CA LEU A 160 19.87 7.08 7.56
C LEU A 160 20.44 8.25 6.75
N LYS A 161 19.59 9.24 6.36
CA LYS A 161 20.03 10.39 5.58
C LYS A 161 19.74 11.73 6.23
N LEU A 162 18.57 11.88 6.89
CA LEU A 162 18.18 13.16 7.49
C LEU A 162 18.61 13.28 8.96
N LEU A 163 19.12 12.22 9.56
CA LEU A 163 19.70 12.16 10.91
C LEU A 163 21.13 11.67 10.84
N GLU A 164 21.94 12.05 11.80
CA GLU A 164 23.31 11.55 11.94
C GLU A 164 23.31 10.25 12.75
N ALA A 165 24.17 9.30 12.37
CA ALA A 165 24.19 7.97 12.98
C ALA A 165 24.40 8.00 14.50
N HIS A 166 25.20 8.94 15.01
CA HIS A 166 25.46 9.06 16.45
C HIS A 166 24.24 9.52 17.28
N GLN A 167 23.17 10.00 16.61
CA GLN A 167 21.93 10.45 17.25
C GLN A 167 20.95 9.30 17.48
N LEU A 168 21.26 8.10 16.98
CA LEU A 168 20.39 6.93 17.02
C LEU A 168 21.10 5.74 17.67
N GLU A 169 20.31 4.84 18.26
CA GLU A 169 20.81 3.58 18.77
C GLU A 169 21.26 2.67 17.63
N GLY A 170 22.45 2.04 17.76
CA GLY A 170 23.06 1.22 16.69
C GLY A 170 22.13 0.08 16.21
N ARG A 171 21.45 -0.61 17.14
CA ARG A 171 20.48 -1.66 16.79
C ARG A 171 19.32 -1.13 15.95
N PHE A 172 18.82 0.07 16.27
CA PHE A 172 17.76 0.70 15.49
C PHE A 172 18.22 1.01 14.06
N ILE A 173 19.45 1.51 13.90
CA ILE A 173 20.05 1.76 12.57
C ILE A 173 20.12 0.47 11.76
N GLU A 174 20.57 -0.62 12.38
CA GLU A 174 20.63 -1.93 11.71
C GLU A 174 19.24 -2.42 11.27
N ASP A 175 18.24 -2.29 12.13
CA ASP A 175 16.87 -2.69 11.81
C ASP A 175 16.30 -1.86 10.64
N ILE A 176 16.53 -0.54 10.61
CA ILE A 176 16.15 0.33 9.49
C ILE A 176 16.89 -0.08 8.20
N ALA A 177 18.19 -0.37 8.29
CA ALA A 177 18.99 -0.78 7.13
C ALA A 177 18.48 -2.09 6.49
N ARG A 178 17.95 -3.02 7.30
CA ARG A 178 17.40 -4.30 6.85
C ARG A 178 16.04 -4.18 6.14
N ILE A 179 15.32 -3.06 6.28
CA ILE A 179 14.04 -2.87 5.60
C ILE A 179 14.25 -2.99 4.09
N LYS A 180 13.53 -3.91 3.45
CA LYS A 180 13.55 -4.08 2.00
C LYS A 180 12.71 -2.99 1.35
N MET A 181 13.32 -2.19 0.48
CA MET A 181 12.68 -1.06 -0.22
C MET A 181 12.51 -1.30 -1.73
N ALA A 182 12.78 -2.52 -2.19
CA ALA A 182 12.61 -2.87 -3.59
C ALA A 182 11.10 -2.91 -3.94
N GLY A 183 10.68 -2.08 -4.89
CA GLY A 183 9.34 -2.12 -5.45
C GLY A 183 9.29 -3.09 -6.64
N PRO A 184 8.37 -4.08 -6.65
CA PRO A 184 8.29 -5.05 -7.75
C PRO A 184 7.52 -4.54 -8.97
N CYS A 185 6.83 -3.41 -8.87
CA CYS A 185 5.92 -2.92 -9.89
C CYS A 185 6.36 -1.58 -10.48
N ALA A 186 6.30 -1.48 -11.81
CA ALA A 186 6.31 -0.22 -12.53
C ALA A 186 4.90 0.09 -13.01
N LYS A 187 4.43 1.31 -12.80
CA LYS A 187 3.14 1.79 -13.30
C LYS A 187 3.37 2.83 -14.39
N ILE A 188 2.80 2.59 -15.57
CA ILE A 188 2.84 3.53 -16.70
C ILE A 188 1.42 3.98 -16.97
N ASN A 189 1.17 5.28 -16.97
CA ASN A 189 -0.11 5.86 -17.36
C ASN A 189 0.02 6.40 -18.79
N TYR A 190 -0.88 5.97 -19.66
CA TYR A 190 -0.95 6.44 -21.03
C TYR A 190 -2.12 7.43 -21.18
N ALA A 191 -1.83 8.63 -21.68
CA ALA A 191 -2.87 9.54 -22.16
C ALA A 191 -3.06 9.26 -23.64
N LEU A 192 -4.23 8.74 -24.02
CA LEU A 192 -4.55 8.33 -25.39
C LEU A 192 -5.66 9.20 -25.94
N SER A 193 -5.63 9.47 -27.24
CA SER A 193 -6.70 10.19 -27.96
C SER A 193 -7.95 9.34 -28.15
N GLU A 194 -7.81 8.02 -28.16
CA GLU A 194 -8.87 7.04 -28.30
C GLU A 194 -8.56 5.77 -27.52
N ALA A 195 -9.55 4.91 -27.32
CA ALA A 195 -9.35 3.63 -26.64
C ALA A 195 -8.39 2.73 -27.45
N PRO A 196 -7.41 2.06 -26.81
CA PRO A 196 -6.49 1.20 -27.50
C PRO A 196 -7.19 -0.02 -28.09
N VAL A 197 -6.81 -0.39 -29.31
CA VAL A 197 -7.26 -1.64 -29.93
C VAL A 197 -6.36 -2.76 -29.42
N LEU A 198 -6.92 -3.69 -28.66
CA LEU A 198 -6.19 -4.88 -28.23
C LEU A 198 -6.10 -5.86 -29.40
N THR A 199 -4.90 -6.05 -29.93
CA THR A 199 -4.65 -6.90 -31.12
C THR A 199 -5.02 -8.37 -30.92
N GLN A 200 -5.08 -8.83 -29.67
CA GLN A 200 -5.49 -10.19 -29.28
C GLN A 200 -6.99 -10.31 -28.98
N TRP A 201 -7.73 -9.20 -29.04
CA TRP A 201 -9.17 -9.24 -28.83
C TRP A 201 -9.87 -9.79 -30.08
N PRO A 202 -10.82 -10.72 -29.94
CA PRO A 202 -11.61 -11.20 -31.08
C PRO A 202 -12.24 -10.05 -31.84
N LYS A 203 -11.93 -9.89 -33.13
CA LYS A 203 -12.36 -8.76 -33.94
C LYS A 203 -13.88 -8.72 -34.19
N ASP A 204 -14.54 -9.84 -33.96
CA ASP A 204 -15.98 -10.09 -34.13
C ASP A 204 -16.80 -9.79 -32.88
N ARG A 205 -16.17 -9.54 -31.74
CA ARG A 205 -16.85 -9.13 -30.52
C ARG A 205 -17.02 -7.62 -30.45
N ALA A 206 -18.17 -7.13 -30.88
CA ALA A 206 -18.56 -5.76 -30.60
C ALA A 206 -18.73 -5.56 -29.11
N LEU A 207 -17.95 -4.64 -28.50
CA LEU A 207 -18.18 -4.22 -27.11
C LEU A 207 -19.56 -3.59 -26.99
N SER A 208 -20.36 -4.03 -26.05
CA SER A 208 -21.62 -3.37 -25.73
C SER A 208 -21.37 -1.92 -25.26
N PRO A 209 -22.37 -1.01 -25.32
CA PRO A 209 -22.22 0.35 -24.81
C PRO A 209 -21.81 0.43 -23.34
N ALA A 210 -22.10 -0.61 -22.55
CA ALA A 210 -21.72 -0.72 -21.14
C ALA A 210 -20.25 -1.20 -20.95
N GLU A 211 -19.61 -1.72 -22.02
CA GLU A 211 -18.23 -2.20 -22.01
C GLU A 211 -17.26 -1.19 -22.65
N LYS A 212 -17.77 -0.06 -23.17
CA LYS A 212 -16.99 1.09 -23.67
C LYS A 212 -16.85 2.14 -22.59
#